data_9ff191e8f22c0de877baf0854e4d9bbd
#
_entry.id   9ff191e8f22c0de877baf0854e4d9bbd
#
_cell.length_a   1.000
_cell.length_b   1.000
_cell.length_c   1.000
_cell.angle_alpha   90.00
_cell.angle_beta   90.00
_cell.angle_gamma   90.00
#
_symmetry.space_group_name_H-M   'P 1'
#
loop_
_entity.id
_entity.type
_entity.pdbx_description
1 polymer ?
#
loop_
_entity_poly.entity_id
_entity_poly.type
_entity_poly.pdbx_seq_one_letter_code
_entity_poly.pdbx_strand_id
1 'polypeptide(L)'
;MSPLNQEGGNRGRFHQDTSASEVTPGLTQTEFDLRRQRLASLIEVQADRLGPTASSNKHLVIVLSHPICYMTNDIPYPFHQNQDFLYLTGILEPDSALVLCGTGRPDQAILFVPRRDPARELWDGPRSGKDGAAALTGVERVHCTEELGLVLKSLKGSTVWYDGSKPCHPGLHQTHVRPLLEGGPMVRSLRPLTHSLRALKSPAEVALMKEAGRITAQAFKKTMGMSQGDIDEALLYAKFDFECRAHGANFLAYPPVVAGGNRANTLHYINNNQIVKNGEMVLLDGGCEYFCYVSDITRTWPVNGKFSPAQAELYEGVLEVQKGCLSLCSPGVSLDHIYSTMLALLGRQLRQLGIVKSSTSDADALKAARRYCPHHVGHYLGMDVHDTPELSRSQPLQPGMAITIEPGLYICEDDDQVPERFRGLGVRIEDDVVIQDEINPLILSSDTPKTIADVERACAQS
;
A
#
# COMPACT_ATOMS: atom_id res chain seq x y z
N MET A 1 -31.38 29.05 23.94
CA MET A 1 -30.07 28.37 23.84
C MET A 1 -30.26 26.90 24.19
N SER A 2 -30.48 26.07 23.21
CA SER A 2 -30.65 24.63 23.41
C SER A 2 -29.25 23.98 23.61
N PRO A 3 -29.11 22.94 24.45
CA PRO A 3 -27.85 22.27 24.62
C PRO A 3 -27.52 21.48 23.33
N LEU A 4 -26.40 21.79 22.74
CA LEU A 4 -25.80 21.00 21.65
C LEU A 4 -25.50 19.61 22.19
N ASN A 5 -26.08 18.61 21.56
CA ASN A 5 -25.77 17.19 21.80
C ASN A 5 -24.27 16.95 21.66
N GLN A 6 -23.60 16.69 22.77
CA GLN A 6 -22.24 16.16 22.83
C GLN A 6 -22.26 14.63 22.68
N GLU A 7 -22.70 14.15 21.54
CA GLU A 7 -22.45 12.76 21.10
C GLU A 7 -21.50 12.83 19.92
N GLY A 8 -20.20 12.81 20.18
CA GLY A 8 -19.21 12.85 19.12
C GLY A 8 -17.80 12.69 19.63
N GLY A 9 -17.42 11.45 20.01
CA GLY A 9 -16.02 11.06 19.91
C GLY A 9 -15.55 11.26 18.46
N ASN A 10 -14.28 11.56 18.27
CA ASN A 10 -13.62 12.00 17.03
C ASN A 10 -13.96 11.11 15.80
N ARG A 11 -15.18 11.23 15.31
CA ARG A 11 -15.60 10.77 13.99
C ARG A 11 -15.22 11.90 13.02
N GLY A 12 -13.94 11.96 12.64
CA GLY A 12 -13.52 12.77 11.52
C GLY A 12 -14.27 12.38 10.23
N ARG A 13 -13.98 12.98 9.09
CA ARG A 13 -14.58 12.63 7.79
C ARG A 13 -14.65 11.13 7.51
N PHE A 14 -13.78 10.35 8.13
CA PHE A 14 -13.69 8.90 8.02
C PHE A 14 -14.86 8.12 8.63
N HIS A 15 -15.66 8.73 9.51
CA HIS A 15 -16.71 8.01 10.24
C HIS A 15 -18.12 8.62 10.07
N GLN A 16 -18.27 9.67 9.26
CA GLN A 16 -19.55 10.38 9.15
C GLN A 16 -20.64 9.59 8.40
N ASP A 17 -20.27 8.62 7.57
CA ASP A 17 -21.19 7.86 6.71
C ASP A 17 -21.29 6.37 7.06
N THR A 18 -20.72 5.92 8.20
CA THR A 18 -20.77 4.52 8.60
C THR A 18 -22.04 4.20 9.37
N SER A 19 -22.61 3.00 9.18
CA SER A 19 -23.67 2.48 10.04
C SER A 19 -23.18 2.32 11.49
N ALA A 20 -24.07 2.20 12.47
CA ALA A 20 -23.69 2.12 13.88
C ALA A 20 -22.74 0.97 14.24
N SER A 21 -22.61 -0.05 13.37
CA SER A 21 -21.71 -1.20 13.55
C SER A 21 -20.45 -1.12 12.71
N GLU A 22 -20.32 -0.15 11.80
CA GLU A 22 -19.15 0.01 10.95
C GLU A 22 -18.07 0.84 11.64
N VAL A 23 -16.82 0.38 11.53
CA VAL A 23 -15.60 1.08 12.00
C VAL A 23 -14.98 1.86 10.85
N THR A 24 -14.95 1.24 9.68
CA THR A 24 -14.53 1.79 8.39
C THR A 24 -15.60 1.39 7.37
N PRO A 25 -15.87 2.13 6.30
CA PRO A 25 -16.89 1.75 5.34
C PRO A 25 -16.81 0.29 4.91
N GLY A 26 -17.88 -0.49 5.15
CA GLY A 26 -17.95 -1.91 4.89
C GLY A 26 -17.21 -2.82 5.88
N LEU A 27 -16.37 -2.28 6.77
CA LEU A 27 -15.62 -3.03 7.79
C LEU A 27 -16.24 -2.82 9.17
N THR A 28 -16.90 -3.86 9.70
CA THR A 28 -17.61 -3.83 10.98
C THR A 28 -16.72 -4.22 12.16
N GLN A 29 -17.18 -3.96 13.37
CA GLN A 29 -16.55 -4.47 14.60
C GLN A 29 -16.31 -5.98 14.54
N THR A 30 -17.26 -6.73 13.99
CA THR A 30 -17.16 -8.19 13.81
C THR A 30 -15.99 -8.56 12.90
N GLU A 31 -15.76 -7.82 11.82
CA GLU A 31 -14.60 -8.05 10.93
C GLU A 31 -13.27 -7.90 11.69
N PHE A 32 -13.12 -6.83 12.47
CA PHE A 32 -11.92 -6.62 13.29
C PHE A 32 -11.76 -7.68 14.37
N ASP A 33 -12.83 -8.13 15.00
CA ASP A 33 -12.76 -9.24 15.96
C ASP A 33 -12.34 -10.55 15.28
N LEU A 34 -12.91 -10.88 14.11
CA LEU A 34 -12.49 -12.05 13.33
C LEU A 34 -11.01 -12.01 12.94
N ARG A 35 -10.44 -10.82 12.62
CA ARG A 35 -9.01 -10.67 12.34
C ARG A 35 -8.17 -11.01 13.57
N ARG A 36 -8.54 -10.53 14.76
CA ARG A 36 -7.88 -10.89 16.02
C ARG A 36 -7.99 -12.37 16.32
N GLN A 37 -9.15 -12.97 16.11
CA GLN A 37 -9.38 -14.41 16.32
C GLN A 37 -8.55 -15.27 15.35
N ARG A 38 -8.46 -14.87 14.08
CA ARG A 38 -7.61 -15.55 13.08
C ARG A 38 -6.13 -15.47 13.46
N LEU A 39 -5.66 -14.31 13.94
CA LEU A 39 -4.30 -14.14 14.43
C LEU A 39 -4.03 -15.07 15.63
N ALA A 40 -4.95 -15.13 16.59
CA ALA A 40 -4.87 -16.02 17.72
C ALA A 40 -4.77 -17.49 17.31
N SER A 41 -5.57 -17.91 16.32
CA SER A 41 -5.50 -19.27 15.76
C SER A 41 -4.19 -19.58 15.05
N LEU A 42 -3.60 -18.61 14.32
CA LEU A 42 -2.28 -18.80 13.70
C LEU A 42 -1.18 -18.99 14.75
N ILE A 43 -1.26 -18.26 15.87
CA ILE A 43 -0.33 -18.39 16.98
C ILE A 43 -0.46 -19.77 17.62
N GLU A 44 -1.69 -20.23 17.88
CA GLU A 44 -1.98 -21.57 18.40
C GLU A 44 -1.35 -22.65 17.51
N VAL A 45 -1.59 -22.63 16.21
CA VAL A 45 -0.98 -23.56 15.23
C VAL A 45 0.55 -23.50 15.26
N GLN A 46 1.13 -22.32 15.38
CA GLN A 46 2.58 -22.17 15.48
C GLN A 46 3.12 -22.75 16.80
N ALA A 47 2.39 -22.55 17.91
CA ALA A 47 2.76 -23.10 19.21
C ALA A 47 2.73 -24.64 19.19
N ASP A 48 1.72 -25.25 18.58
CA ASP A 48 1.61 -26.70 18.44
C ASP A 48 2.78 -27.31 17.66
N ARG A 49 3.21 -26.66 16.60
CA ARG A 49 4.39 -27.08 15.81
C ARG A 49 5.69 -27.05 16.61
N LEU A 50 5.76 -26.25 17.66
CA LEU A 50 6.93 -26.14 18.53
C LEU A 50 6.93 -27.18 19.67
N GLY A 51 5.86 -27.94 19.82
CA GLY A 51 5.72 -29.04 20.76
C GLY A 51 4.85 -28.70 22.00
N PRO A 52 4.54 -29.71 22.81
CA PRO A 52 3.55 -29.62 23.90
C PRO A 52 3.83 -28.52 24.95
N THR A 53 5.09 -28.24 25.20
CA THR A 53 5.48 -27.18 26.17
C THR A 53 5.10 -25.80 25.63
N ALA A 54 5.23 -25.56 24.33
CA ALA A 54 4.85 -24.29 23.73
C ALA A 54 3.33 -24.11 23.67
N SER A 55 2.58 -25.19 23.34
CA SER A 55 1.10 -25.17 23.30
C SER A 55 0.45 -24.92 24.66
N SER A 56 1.10 -25.34 25.75
CA SER A 56 0.61 -25.11 27.12
C SER A 56 1.05 -23.76 27.72
N ASN A 57 1.94 -23.03 27.06
CA ASN A 57 2.44 -21.76 27.52
C ASN A 57 1.38 -20.64 27.37
N LYS A 58 1.56 -19.59 28.15
CA LYS A 58 0.87 -18.33 27.93
C LYS A 58 1.49 -17.62 26.73
N HIS A 59 0.66 -17.06 25.87
CA HIS A 59 1.06 -16.24 24.75
C HIS A 59 0.64 -14.79 24.97
N LEU A 60 1.48 -13.87 24.55
CA LEU A 60 1.29 -12.44 24.66
C LEU A 60 1.65 -11.79 23.33
N VAL A 61 0.68 -11.20 22.67
CA VAL A 61 0.86 -10.40 21.45
C VAL A 61 0.89 -8.94 21.84
N ILE A 62 1.81 -8.17 21.28
CA ILE A 62 1.88 -6.71 21.48
C ILE A 62 1.95 -6.05 20.12
N VAL A 63 1.00 -5.15 19.82
CA VAL A 63 0.96 -4.33 18.62
C VAL A 63 0.83 -2.87 19.04
N LEU A 64 1.78 -2.04 18.61
CA LEU A 64 1.80 -0.62 18.94
C LEU A 64 1.27 0.20 17.76
N SER A 65 0.57 1.30 18.05
CA SER A 65 0.26 2.35 17.07
C SER A 65 1.51 3.17 16.71
N HIS A 66 1.42 4.01 15.69
CA HIS A 66 2.42 5.06 15.49
C HIS A 66 2.25 6.19 16.53
N PRO A 67 3.34 6.90 16.90
CA PRO A 67 3.27 8.17 17.58
C PRO A 67 2.93 9.29 16.60
N ILE A 68 2.60 10.47 17.11
CA ILE A 68 2.64 11.69 16.30
C ILE A 68 4.10 12.03 15.98
N CYS A 69 4.39 12.27 14.71
CA CYS A 69 5.68 12.80 14.26
C CYS A 69 5.56 14.31 14.03
N TYR A 70 6.61 15.07 14.36
CA TYR A 70 6.62 16.52 14.28
C TYR A 70 7.65 17.02 13.25
N MET A 71 7.26 18.04 12.45
CA MET A 71 8.17 18.78 11.57
C MET A 71 9.07 19.71 12.37
N THR A 72 8.47 20.35 13.39
CA THR A 72 9.11 21.22 14.37
C THR A 72 8.62 20.87 15.75
N ASN A 73 8.94 21.64 16.79
CA ASN A 73 8.58 21.31 18.17
C ASN A 73 7.08 21.11 18.41
N ASP A 74 6.22 21.78 17.64
CA ASP A 74 4.77 21.85 17.86
C ASP A 74 3.93 21.64 16.58
N ILE A 75 4.57 21.57 15.39
CA ILE A 75 3.87 21.36 14.11
C ILE A 75 3.94 19.89 13.71
N PRO A 76 2.83 19.15 13.77
CA PRO A 76 2.84 17.73 13.40
C PRO A 76 2.86 17.53 11.88
N TYR A 77 3.48 16.44 11.43
CA TYR A 77 3.14 15.87 10.13
C TYR A 77 1.70 15.32 10.14
N PRO A 78 1.04 15.21 8.98
CA PRO A 78 -0.20 14.46 8.89
C PRO A 78 -0.01 13.07 9.50
N PHE A 79 -0.95 12.69 10.38
CA PHE A 79 -0.84 11.40 11.07
C PHE A 79 -1.21 10.26 10.15
N HIS A 80 -0.36 9.23 10.10
CA HIS A 80 -0.62 7.97 9.42
C HIS A 80 -0.41 6.82 10.40
N GLN A 81 -1.41 5.93 10.52
CA GLN A 81 -1.39 4.85 11.49
C GLN A 81 -0.48 3.70 11.08
N ASN A 82 0.04 2.94 12.06
CA ASN A 82 0.65 1.65 11.81
C ASN A 82 -0.39 0.67 11.26
N GLN A 83 -0.12 0.09 10.09
CA GLN A 83 -1.10 -0.71 9.37
C GLN A 83 -1.47 -2.02 10.08
N ASP A 84 -0.53 -2.69 10.77
CA ASP A 84 -0.85 -3.90 11.54
C ASP A 84 -1.74 -3.57 12.74
N PHE A 85 -1.49 -2.44 13.41
CA PHE A 85 -2.34 -1.96 14.50
C PHE A 85 -3.74 -1.62 13.99
N LEU A 86 -3.81 -0.86 12.89
CA LEU A 86 -5.08 -0.47 12.27
C LEU A 86 -5.87 -1.69 11.77
N TYR A 87 -5.21 -2.66 11.13
CA TYR A 87 -5.82 -3.90 10.64
C TYR A 87 -6.50 -4.69 11.75
N LEU A 88 -5.92 -4.69 12.95
CA LEU A 88 -6.44 -5.46 14.10
C LEU A 88 -7.43 -4.69 14.98
N THR A 89 -7.47 -3.35 14.88
CA THR A 89 -8.27 -2.51 15.79
C THR A 89 -9.25 -1.57 15.12
N GLY A 90 -8.94 -1.07 13.92
CA GLY A 90 -9.68 0.02 13.26
C GLY A 90 -9.44 1.40 13.88
N ILE A 91 -8.50 1.56 14.81
CA ILE A 91 -8.24 2.84 15.51
C ILE A 91 -7.23 3.68 14.75
N LEU A 92 -7.60 4.93 14.49
CA LEU A 92 -6.77 5.95 13.83
C LEU A 92 -6.11 6.93 14.81
N GLU A 93 -6.14 6.64 16.12
CA GLU A 93 -5.51 7.50 17.12
C GLU A 93 -4.07 7.05 17.42
N PRO A 94 -3.12 8.00 17.63
CA PRO A 94 -1.74 7.70 18.00
C PRO A 94 -1.63 7.19 19.43
N ASP A 95 -0.42 6.83 19.84
CA ASP A 95 -0.01 6.54 21.22
C ASP A 95 -0.85 5.42 21.88
N SER A 96 -1.29 4.47 21.08
CA SER A 96 -2.17 3.37 21.49
C SER A 96 -1.46 2.01 21.38
N ALA A 97 -2.01 0.98 22.01
CA ALA A 97 -1.49 -0.38 21.92
C ALA A 97 -2.62 -1.42 21.98
N LEU A 98 -2.46 -2.51 21.24
CA LEU A 98 -3.28 -3.71 21.36
C LEU A 98 -2.45 -4.81 22.01
N VAL A 99 -3.03 -5.47 23.00
CA VAL A 99 -2.47 -6.67 23.63
C VAL A 99 -3.46 -7.81 23.46
N LEU A 100 -3.00 -8.95 22.89
CA LEU A 100 -3.77 -10.18 22.93
C LEU A 100 -3.06 -11.15 23.89
N CYS A 101 -3.82 -11.82 24.75
CA CYS A 101 -3.24 -12.76 25.73
C CYS A 101 -4.14 -13.98 25.95
N GLY A 102 -3.50 -15.10 26.32
CA GLY A 102 -4.21 -16.35 26.62
C GLY A 102 -3.24 -17.52 26.79
N THR A 103 -3.74 -18.65 27.27
CA THR A 103 -2.99 -19.90 27.37
C THR A 103 -3.28 -20.75 26.13
N GLY A 104 -2.21 -21.16 25.42
CA GLY A 104 -2.34 -21.83 24.13
C GLY A 104 -2.78 -20.88 23.02
N ARG A 105 -3.92 -20.25 23.17
CA ARG A 105 -4.51 -19.30 22.21
C ARG A 105 -4.68 -17.91 22.86
N PRO A 106 -4.06 -16.85 22.30
CA PRO A 106 -4.18 -15.48 22.83
C PRO A 106 -5.42 -14.77 22.26
N ASP A 107 -6.61 -15.13 22.70
CA ASP A 107 -7.88 -14.62 22.20
C ASP A 107 -8.49 -13.49 23.04
N GLN A 108 -7.90 -13.17 24.19
CA GLN A 108 -8.34 -12.07 25.04
C GLN A 108 -7.70 -10.75 24.59
N ALA A 109 -8.49 -9.85 24.06
CA ALA A 109 -8.04 -8.54 23.62
C ALA A 109 -8.09 -7.51 24.75
N ILE A 110 -7.02 -6.72 24.88
CA ILE A 110 -6.91 -5.56 25.76
C ILE A 110 -6.39 -4.40 24.94
N LEU A 111 -7.15 -3.32 24.90
CA LEU A 111 -6.80 -2.13 24.16
C LEU A 111 -6.32 -1.03 25.10
N PHE A 112 -5.29 -0.32 24.70
CA PHE A 112 -4.73 0.82 25.43
C PHE A 112 -4.83 2.06 24.55
N VAL A 113 -5.44 3.13 25.05
CA VAL A 113 -5.62 4.39 24.34
C VAL A 113 -5.22 5.56 25.24
N PRO A 114 -4.82 6.71 24.67
CA PRO A 114 -4.52 7.89 25.46
C PRO A 114 -5.71 8.31 26.34
N ARG A 115 -5.40 8.78 27.54
CA ARG A 115 -6.39 9.43 28.39
C ARG A 115 -6.89 10.71 27.73
N ARG A 116 -8.18 10.99 27.84
CA ARG A 116 -8.71 12.27 27.44
C ARG A 116 -8.12 13.39 28.30
N ASP A 117 -7.61 14.40 27.65
CA ASP A 117 -7.07 15.61 28.30
C ASP A 117 -7.63 16.84 27.57
N PRO A 118 -8.59 17.56 28.17
CA PRO A 118 -9.20 18.73 27.55
C PRO A 118 -8.21 19.83 27.16
N ALA A 119 -7.08 19.96 27.88
CA ALA A 119 -6.06 20.93 27.55
C ALA A 119 -5.30 20.54 26.26
N ARG A 120 -5.02 19.26 26.09
CA ARG A 120 -4.42 18.72 24.84
C ARG A 120 -5.43 18.70 23.71
N GLU A 121 -6.68 18.31 23.97
CA GLU A 121 -7.73 18.24 22.98
C GLU A 121 -8.05 19.60 22.35
N LEU A 122 -7.75 20.70 23.06
CA LEU A 122 -7.84 22.06 22.49
C LEU A 122 -6.86 22.26 21.32
N TRP A 123 -5.71 21.61 21.34
CA TRP A 123 -4.65 21.72 20.33
C TRP A 123 -4.69 20.63 19.28
N ASP A 124 -4.88 19.39 19.71
CA ASP A 124 -4.72 18.18 18.88
C ASP A 124 -6.06 17.62 18.38
N GLY A 125 -7.18 18.20 18.79
CA GLY A 125 -8.52 17.68 18.55
C GLY A 125 -8.96 16.63 19.58
N PRO A 126 -10.26 16.28 19.57
CA PRO A 126 -10.84 15.36 20.55
C PRO A 126 -10.29 13.94 20.40
N ARG A 127 -10.19 13.23 21.55
CA ARG A 127 -9.82 11.81 21.63
C ARG A 127 -11.02 10.97 22.05
N SER A 128 -11.09 9.71 21.56
CA SER A 128 -12.19 8.79 21.94
C SER A 128 -12.14 8.42 23.43
N GLY A 129 -10.96 8.34 24.03
CA GLY A 129 -10.80 7.82 25.37
C GLY A 129 -11.25 6.37 25.50
N LYS A 130 -11.33 5.82 26.73
CA LYS A 130 -11.68 4.42 26.93
C LYS A 130 -13.06 4.05 26.40
N ASP A 131 -14.05 4.84 26.75
CA ASP A 131 -15.45 4.52 26.42
C ASP A 131 -15.72 4.63 24.91
N GLY A 132 -15.18 5.68 24.25
CA GLY A 132 -15.27 5.85 22.82
C GLY A 132 -14.51 4.76 22.04
N ALA A 133 -13.34 4.36 22.51
CA ALA A 133 -12.58 3.28 21.90
C ALA A 133 -13.27 1.92 22.07
N ALA A 134 -13.87 1.64 23.25
CA ALA A 134 -14.67 0.45 23.45
C ALA A 134 -15.90 0.42 22.53
N ALA A 135 -16.63 1.54 22.42
CA ALA A 135 -17.78 1.67 21.54
C ALA A 135 -17.41 1.52 20.06
N LEU A 136 -16.26 2.05 19.63
CA LEU A 136 -15.78 1.95 18.26
C LEU A 136 -15.33 0.52 17.88
N THR A 137 -14.57 -0.14 18.76
CA THR A 137 -13.86 -1.39 18.43
C THR A 137 -14.59 -2.65 18.88
N GLY A 138 -15.56 -2.54 19.79
CA GLY A 138 -16.17 -3.67 20.45
C GLY A 138 -15.24 -4.41 21.44
N VAL A 139 -14.04 -3.89 21.73
CA VAL A 139 -13.13 -4.46 22.74
C VAL A 139 -13.61 -4.06 24.11
N GLU A 140 -13.95 -5.05 24.97
CA GLU A 140 -14.50 -4.80 26.29
C GLU A 140 -13.47 -4.27 27.29
N ARG A 141 -12.21 -4.71 27.18
CA ARG A 141 -11.14 -4.34 28.11
C ARG A 141 -10.31 -3.20 27.53
N VAL A 142 -10.65 -1.97 27.89
CA VAL A 142 -9.92 -0.77 27.46
C VAL A 142 -9.31 -0.05 28.64
N HIS A 143 -8.02 0.23 28.57
CA HIS A 143 -7.22 0.91 29.58
C HIS A 143 -6.60 2.20 29.02
N CYS A 144 -6.10 3.04 29.92
CA CYS A 144 -5.24 4.15 29.49
C CYS A 144 -3.83 3.65 29.15
N THR A 145 -3.17 4.27 28.19
CA THR A 145 -1.83 3.84 27.72
C THR A 145 -0.79 3.83 28.84
N GLU A 146 -0.92 4.70 29.84
CA GLU A 146 -0.06 4.76 31.03
C GLU A 146 -0.11 3.45 31.85
N GLU A 147 -1.20 2.68 31.74
CA GLU A 147 -1.38 1.41 32.46
C GLU A 147 -0.71 0.23 31.74
N LEU A 148 -0.25 0.40 30.49
CA LEU A 148 0.31 -0.66 29.65
C LEU A 148 1.42 -1.43 30.38
N GLY A 149 2.40 -0.74 30.94
CA GLY A 149 3.52 -1.38 31.64
C GLY A 149 3.11 -2.19 32.87
N LEU A 150 2.06 -1.77 33.58
CA LEU A 150 1.52 -2.50 34.74
C LEU A 150 0.85 -3.81 34.28
N VAL A 151 0.01 -3.74 33.22
CA VAL A 151 -0.66 -4.92 32.68
C VAL A 151 0.36 -5.90 32.10
N LEU A 152 1.35 -5.43 31.34
CA LEU A 152 2.41 -6.29 30.80
C LEU A 152 3.19 -7.02 31.90
N LYS A 153 3.47 -6.36 33.02
CA LYS A 153 4.12 -7.00 34.21
C LYS A 153 3.29 -8.14 34.78
N SER A 154 1.97 -8.06 34.77
CA SER A 154 1.09 -9.13 35.27
C SER A 154 1.05 -10.35 34.34
N LEU A 155 1.50 -10.20 33.09
CA LEU A 155 1.53 -11.23 32.04
C LEU A 155 2.92 -11.84 31.84
N LYS A 156 3.83 -11.65 32.79
CA LYS A 156 5.18 -12.26 32.76
C LYS A 156 5.13 -13.80 32.66
N GLY A 157 6.16 -14.36 32.02
CA GLY A 157 6.28 -15.80 31.80
C GLY A 157 5.58 -16.29 30.53
N SER A 158 5.05 -15.37 29.70
CA SER A 158 4.45 -15.67 28.40
C SER A 158 5.51 -15.73 27.29
N THR A 159 5.23 -16.49 26.22
CA THR A 159 5.91 -16.30 24.93
C THR A 159 5.39 -15.01 24.32
N VAL A 160 6.29 -14.07 24.01
CA VAL A 160 5.95 -12.74 23.49
C VAL A 160 6.05 -12.72 21.97
N TRP A 161 4.98 -12.30 21.31
CA TRP A 161 4.92 -12.07 19.86
C TRP A 161 4.99 -10.55 19.61
N TYR A 162 6.17 -10.11 19.18
CA TYR A 162 6.45 -8.68 19.05
C TYR A 162 7.68 -8.42 18.18
N ASP A 163 7.62 -7.42 17.31
CA ASP A 163 8.70 -7.00 16.41
C ASP A 163 9.48 -5.81 16.99
N GLY A 164 10.37 -6.11 17.93
CA GLY A 164 11.09 -5.11 18.72
C GLY A 164 12.38 -4.57 18.12
N SER A 165 12.86 -5.10 16.99
CA SER A 165 14.12 -4.64 16.34
C SER A 165 14.01 -3.23 15.76
N LYS A 166 12.84 -2.87 15.24
CA LYS A 166 12.49 -1.53 14.75
C LYS A 166 11.07 -1.19 15.21
N PRO A 167 10.88 -0.83 16.48
CA PRO A 167 9.55 -0.57 17.01
C PRO A 167 8.93 0.66 16.34
N CYS A 168 7.69 0.54 15.88
CA CYS A 168 6.96 1.63 15.25
C CYS A 168 6.68 2.80 16.21
N HIS A 169 6.66 2.52 17.51
CA HIS A 169 6.49 3.51 18.58
C HIS A 169 7.65 3.45 19.59
N PRO A 170 8.78 4.14 19.36
CA PRO A 170 9.95 4.06 20.23
C PRO A 170 9.67 4.40 21.71
N GLY A 171 8.81 5.40 21.99
CA GLY A 171 8.46 5.82 23.33
C GLY A 171 7.76 4.73 24.14
N LEU A 172 6.66 4.15 23.62
CA LEU A 172 5.95 3.05 24.28
C LEU A 172 6.81 1.80 24.41
N HIS A 173 7.62 1.51 23.38
CA HIS A 173 8.57 0.40 23.44
C HIS A 173 9.55 0.58 24.60
N GLN A 174 10.23 1.71 24.67
CA GLN A 174 11.24 1.98 25.69
C GLN A 174 10.67 1.97 27.11
N THR A 175 9.47 2.58 27.28
CA THR A 175 8.89 2.76 28.60
C THR A 175 8.18 1.52 29.14
N HIS A 176 7.49 0.78 28.28
CA HIS A 176 6.57 -0.28 28.72
C HIS A 176 6.94 -1.69 28.23
N VAL A 177 7.43 -1.83 26.99
CA VAL A 177 7.68 -3.16 26.40
C VAL A 177 9.08 -3.66 26.74
N ARG A 178 10.11 -2.82 26.59
CA ARG A 178 11.50 -3.19 26.86
C ARG A 178 11.72 -3.80 28.25
N PRO A 179 11.15 -3.25 29.35
CA PRO A 179 11.31 -3.85 30.67
C PRO A 179 10.70 -5.26 30.81
N LEU A 180 9.70 -5.59 30.01
CA LEU A 180 9.18 -6.96 29.91
C LEU A 180 10.19 -7.88 29.21
N LEU A 181 10.79 -7.42 28.10
CA LEU A 181 11.71 -8.21 27.27
C LEU A 181 13.04 -8.46 28.00
N GLU A 182 13.53 -7.53 28.81
CA GLU A 182 14.72 -7.68 29.64
C GLU A 182 14.57 -8.80 30.72
N GLY A 183 13.34 -9.23 31.03
CA GLY A 183 13.05 -10.38 31.87
C GLY A 183 13.34 -11.73 31.20
N GLY A 184 13.80 -11.78 29.96
CA GLY A 184 14.21 -12.98 29.22
C GLY A 184 13.08 -13.88 28.74
N PRO A 185 11.86 -13.36 28.35
CA PRO A 185 10.85 -14.20 27.73
C PRO A 185 11.33 -14.69 26.36
N MET A 186 10.73 -15.79 25.88
CA MET A 186 10.88 -16.16 24.47
C MET A 186 10.15 -15.12 23.61
N VAL A 187 10.89 -14.45 22.70
CA VAL A 187 10.32 -13.46 21.76
C VAL A 187 10.27 -14.03 20.36
N ARG A 188 9.16 -13.81 19.67
CA ARG A 188 8.90 -14.24 18.29
C ARG A 188 8.39 -13.07 17.47
N SER A 189 8.75 -13.03 16.19
CA SER A 189 8.19 -12.07 15.24
C SER A 189 6.69 -12.31 15.03
N LEU A 190 5.91 -11.26 15.08
CA LEU A 190 4.48 -11.26 14.78
C LEU A 190 4.21 -11.02 13.28
N ARG A 191 5.09 -10.25 12.64
CA ARG A 191 4.92 -9.73 11.30
C ARG A 191 4.60 -10.80 10.23
N PRO A 192 5.24 -11.99 10.18
CA PRO A 192 4.87 -13.02 9.22
C PRO A 192 3.42 -13.50 9.35
N LEU A 193 2.86 -13.49 10.58
CA LEU A 193 1.48 -13.91 10.84
C LEU A 193 0.48 -12.82 10.44
N THR A 194 0.72 -11.56 10.84
CA THR A 194 -0.14 -10.44 10.43
C THR A 194 -0.12 -10.26 8.92
N HIS A 195 1.05 -10.34 8.28
CA HIS A 195 1.17 -10.22 6.83
C HIS A 195 0.45 -11.34 6.08
N SER A 196 0.47 -12.58 6.60
CA SER A 196 -0.29 -13.67 5.98
C SER A 196 -1.80 -13.45 6.02
N LEU A 197 -2.31 -12.77 7.06
CA LEU A 197 -3.72 -12.38 7.15
C LEU A 197 -4.04 -11.21 6.22
N ARG A 198 -3.23 -10.16 6.22
CA ARG A 198 -3.40 -8.96 5.39
C ARG A 198 -3.30 -9.26 3.89
N ALA A 199 -2.57 -10.31 3.51
CA ALA A 199 -2.44 -10.71 2.12
C ALA A 199 -3.78 -11.08 1.46
N LEU A 200 -4.69 -11.69 2.22
CA LEU A 200 -6.01 -12.14 1.75
C LEU A 200 -7.06 -11.10 2.11
N LYS A 201 -7.45 -10.28 1.13
CA LYS A 201 -8.43 -9.23 1.29
C LYS A 201 -9.85 -9.79 1.38
N SER A 202 -10.63 -9.31 2.34
CA SER A 202 -12.07 -9.58 2.38
C SER A 202 -12.79 -8.83 1.25
N PRO A 203 -14.05 -9.20 0.92
CA PRO A 203 -14.81 -8.46 -0.08
C PRO A 203 -14.97 -6.96 0.22
N ALA A 204 -15.04 -6.58 1.50
CA ALA A 204 -15.12 -5.18 1.92
C ALA A 204 -13.79 -4.45 1.69
N GLU A 205 -12.65 -5.10 1.98
CA GLU A 205 -11.32 -4.56 1.68
C GLU A 205 -11.13 -4.36 0.16
N VAL A 206 -11.54 -5.34 -0.65
CA VAL A 206 -11.51 -5.23 -2.12
C VAL A 206 -12.38 -4.06 -2.62
N ALA A 207 -13.54 -3.83 -1.98
CA ALA A 207 -14.40 -2.69 -2.34
C ALA A 207 -13.72 -1.34 -2.06
N LEU A 208 -13.00 -1.20 -0.94
CA LEU A 208 -12.21 0.01 -0.63
C LEU A 208 -11.07 0.21 -1.62
N MET A 209 -10.34 -0.85 -1.96
CA MET A 209 -9.27 -0.79 -2.98
C MET A 209 -9.82 -0.44 -4.37
N LYS A 210 -11.00 -0.98 -4.73
CA LYS A 210 -11.68 -0.63 -5.98
C LYS A 210 -12.04 0.86 -6.04
N GLU A 211 -12.51 1.41 -4.93
CA GLU A 211 -12.81 2.85 -4.85
C GLU A 211 -11.53 3.69 -4.93
N ALA A 212 -10.44 3.30 -4.25
CA ALA A 212 -9.12 3.94 -4.41
C ALA A 212 -8.67 3.93 -5.88
N GLY A 213 -8.77 2.79 -6.57
CA GLY A 213 -8.46 2.68 -8.00
C GLY A 213 -9.34 3.56 -8.89
N ARG A 214 -10.65 3.64 -8.59
CA ARG A 214 -11.59 4.51 -9.31
C ARG A 214 -11.24 6.01 -9.15
N ILE A 215 -10.94 6.44 -7.93
CA ILE A 215 -10.52 7.82 -7.63
C ILE A 215 -9.23 8.15 -8.38
N THR A 216 -8.23 7.28 -8.30
CA THR A 216 -6.95 7.44 -8.99
C THR A 216 -7.13 7.49 -10.51
N ALA A 217 -7.99 6.64 -11.08
CA ALA A 217 -8.30 6.67 -12.51
C ALA A 217 -8.92 8.01 -12.95
N GLN A 218 -9.80 8.61 -12.15
CA GLN A 218 -10.34 9.95 -12.44
C GLN A 218 -9.24 11.02 -12.36
N ALA A 219 -8.36 10.94 -11.36
CA ALA A 219 -7.24 11.85 -11.24
C ALA A 219 -6.30 11.77 -12.46
N PHE A 220 -5.99 10.56 -12.95
CA PHE A 220 -5.23 10.37 -14.20
C PHE A 220 -5.90 11.03 -15.39
N LYS A 221 -7.18 10.77 -15.63
CA LYS A 221 -7.93 11.38 -16.77
C LYS A 221 -7.85 12.89 -16.74
N LYS A 222 -8.07 13.51 -15.59
CA LYS A 222 -8.02 14.97 -15.43
C LYS A 222 -6.60 15.53 -15.56
N THR A 223 -5.60 14.81 -15.10
CA THR A 223 -4.19 15.20 -15.20
C THR A 223 -3.71 15.09 -16.67
N MET A 224 -4.09 14.02 -17.38
CA MET A 224 -3.82 13.88 -18.82
C MET A 224 -4.45 15.03 -19.64
N GLY A 225 -5.68 15.42 -19.34
CA GLY A 225 -6.36 16.53 -20.00
C GLY A 225 -5.70 17.90 -19.80
N MET A 226 -4.85 18.04 -18.79
CA MET A 226 -4.07 19.26 -18.54
C MET A 226 -2.81 19.37 -19.44
N SER A 227 -2.39 18.28 -20.08
CA SER A 227 -1.17 18.20 -20.88
C SER A 227 -1.39 18.78 -22.28
N GLN A 228 -0.91 20.01 -22.50
CA GLN A 228 -1.10 20.75 -23.76
C GLN A 228 0.18 21.48 -24.21
N GLY A 229 1.32 20.78 -24.22
CA GLY A 229 2.62 21.34 -24.56
C GLY A 229 3.57 21.39 -23.38
N ASP A 230 4.45 22.41 -23.32
CA ASP A 230 5.39 22.55 -22.19
C ASP A 230 4.62 22.65 -20.88
N ILE A 231 4.95 21.80 -19.90
CA ILE A 231 4.26 21.76 -18.60
C ILE A 231 5.23 21.48 -17.47
N ASP A 232 5.02 22.08 -16.31
CA ASP A 232 5.78 21.81 -15.11
C ASP A 232 5.32 20.49 -14.45
N GLU A 233 6.25 19.62 -14.08
CA GLU A 233 6.00 18.39 -13.31
C GLU A 233 5.24 18.68 -12.02
N ALA A 234 5.58 19.80 -11.33
CA ALA A 234 4.89 20.21 -10.12
C ALA A 234 3.41 20.54 -10.34
N LEU A 235 3.04 21.07 -11.51
CA LEU A 235 1.64 21.34 -11.84
C LEU A 235 0.86 20.05 -12.09
N LEU A 236 1.46 19.07 -12.75
CA LEU A 236 0.88 17.74 -12.94
C LEU A 236 0.69 17.03 -11.59
N TYR A 237 1.71 17.10 -10.71
CA TYR A 237 1.63 16.59 -9.34
C TYR A 237 0.48 17.24 -8.58
N ALA A 238 0.42 18.57 -8.57
CA ALA A 238 -0.61 19.33 -7.84
C ALA A 238 -2.02 18.99 -8.35
N LYS A 239 -2.16 18.84 -9.68
CA LYS A 239 -3.43 18.45 -10.30
C LYS A 239 -3.85 17.05 -9.86
N PHE A 240 -2.94 16.10 -9.89
CA PHE A 240 -3.19 14.72 -9.48
C PHE A 240 -3.62 14.64 -8.01
N ASP A 241 -2.89 15.29 -7.08
CA ASP A 241 -3.25 15.34 -5.64
C ASP A 241 -4.61 16.02 -5.43
N PHE A 242 -4.84 17.15 -6.10
CA PHE A 242 -6.12 17.85 -6.02
C PHE A 242 -7.28 16.94 -6.44
N GLU A 243 -7.16 16.26 -7.59
CA GLU A 243 -8.24 15.39 -8.09
C GLU A 243 -8.46 14.17 -7.17
N CYS A 244 -7.41 13.56 -6.64
CA CYS A 244 -7.55 12.49 -5.66
C CYS A 244 -8.38 12.97 -4.45
N ARG A 245 -8.02 14.12 -3.86
CA ARG A 245 -8.72 14.67 -2.69
C ARG A 245 -10.12 15.16 -3.01
N ALA A 246 -10.33 15.76 -4.16
CA ALA A 246 -11.65 16.23 -4.61
C ALA A 246 -12.64 15.08 -4.78
N HIS A 247 -12.15 13.87 -5.10
CA HIS A 247 -12.97 12.67 -5.25
C HIS A 247 -13.03 11.79 -3.98
N GLY A 248 -12.52 12.27 -2.84
CA GLY A 248 -12.71 11.67 -1.53
C GLY A 248 -11.51 10.92 -0.95
N ALA A 249 -10.36 10.88 -1.62
CA ALA A 249 -9.15 10.32 -1.05
C ALA A 249 -8.68 11.12 0.16
N ASN A 250 -8.12 10.42 1.13
CA ASN A 250 -7.59 11.04 2.34
C ASN A 250 -6.18 11.58 2.13
N PHE A 251 -5.37 10.78 1.42
CA PHE A 251 -3.98 11.08 1.11
C PHE A 251 -3.64 10.54 -0.27
N LEU A 252 -2.49 10.95 -0.79
CA LEU A 252 -1.78 10.15 -1.78
C LEU A 252 -1.17 8.93 -1.07
N ALA A 253 -1.15 7.78 -1.74
CA ALA A 253 -0.63 6.54 -1.17
C ALA A 253 0.89 6.61 -0.91
N TYR A 254 1.59 7.39 -1.72
CA TYR A 254 3.03 7.66 -1.66
C TYR A 254 3.33 8.95 -2.43
N PRO A 255 4.54 9.53 -2.27
CA PRO A 255 4.97 10.64 -3.13
C PRO A 255 5.01 10.23 -4.60
N PRO A 256 4.15 10.77 -5.48
CA PRO A 256 4.11 10.37 -6.89
C PRO A 256 5.43 10.63 -7.62
N VAL A 257 5.73 9.76 -8.58
CA VAL A 257 6.74 10.03 -9.61
C VAL A 257 6.06 10.80 -10.72
N VAL A 258 6.55 12.00 -11.05
CA VAL A 258 6.11 12.77 -12.22
C VAL A 258 7.36 13.11 -13.02
N ALA A 259 7.70 12.26 -13.98
CA ALA A 259 9.00 12.26 -14.64
C ALA A 259 8.88 12.54 -16.14
N GLY A 260 9.29 13.72 -16.58
CA GLY A 260 9.28 14.12 -17.97
C GLY A 260 10.55 13.71 -18.75
N GLY A 261 10.41 13.33 -20.02
CA GLY A 261 11.52 12.99 -20.91
C GLY A 261 12.45 11.93 -20.32
N ASN A 262 13.76 12.15 -20.39
CA ASN A 262 14.77 11.20 -19.91
C ASN A 262 14.71 10.93 -18.40
N ARG A 263 14.07 11.81 -17.60
CA ARG A 263 13.90 11.60 -16.14
C ARG A 263 13.01 10.39 -15.83
N ALA A 264 12.15 9.97 -16.77
CA ALA A 264 11.36 8.74 -16.67
C ALA A 264 12.22 7.46 -16.54
N ASN A 265 13.52 7.55 -16.82
CA ASN A 265 14.48 6.47 -16.63
C ASN A 265 15.04 6.39 -15.19
N THR A 266 14.59 7.27 -14.29
CA THR A 266 14.87 7.24 -12.85
C THR A 266 13.63 6.71 -12.11
N LEU A 267 13.67 5.47 -11.64
CA LEU A 267 12.49 4.73 -11.16
C LEU A 267 11.73 5.43 -10.03
N HIS A 268 12.46 6.02 -9.06
CA HIS A 268 11.89 6.75 -7.93
C HIS A 268 12.22 8.24 -8.01
N TYR A 269 11.93 8.86 -9.16
CA TYR A 269 12.09 10.30 -9.37
C TYR A 269 10.95 11.05 -8.67
N ILE A 270 11.23 11.66 -7.51
CA ILE A 270 10.24 12.38 -6.70
C ILE A 270 10.50 13.88 -6.57
N ASN A 271 11.48 14.41 -7.27
CA ASN A 271 11.77 15.85 -7.22
C ASN A 271 10.65 16.66 -7.89
N ASN A 272 10.10 16.17 -9.01
CA ASN A 272 8.92 16.70 -9.67
C ASN A 272 8.95 18.24 -9.86
N ASN A 273 10.09 18.78 -10.33
CA ASN A 273 10.35 20.22 -10.34
C ASN A 273 10.97 20.74 -11.63
N GLN A 274 10.81 19.99 -12.73
CA GLN A 274 11.33 20.33 -14.04
C GLN A 274 10.21 20.52 -15.05
N ILE A 275 10.53 21.24 -16.12
CA ILE A 275 9.62 21.38 -17.27
C ILE A 275 9.70 20.14 -18.14
N VAL A 276 8.55 19.56 -18.46
CA VAL A 276 8.39 18.58 -19.51
C VAL A 276 8.15 19.35 -20.81
N LYS A 277 8.99 19.12 -21.81
CA LYS A 277 8.95 19.86 -23.07
C LYS A 277 7.92 19.30 -24.03
N ASN A 278 7.35 20.18 -24.86
CA ASN A 278 6.47 19.76 -25.95
C ASN A 278 7.14 18.68 -26.82
N GLY A 279 6.46 17.56 -27.00
CA GLY A 279 6.97 16.39 -27.71
C GLY A 279 7.64 15.34 -26.81
N GLU A 280 7.93 15.65 -25.54
CA GLU A 280 8.34 14.63 -24.55
C GLU A 280 7.12 13.88 -24.00
N MET A 281 7.38 12.69 -23.45
CA MET A 281 6.41 11.98 -22.61
C MET A 281 6.64 12.33 -21.15
N VAL A 282 5.57 12.23 -20.35
CA VAL A 282 5.62 12.18 -18.90
C VAL A 282 5.19 10.79 -18.43
N LEU A 283 5.97 10.21 -17.53
CA LEU A 283 5.61 9.04 -16.75
C LEU A 283 5.11 9.54 -15.41
N LEU A 284 3.85 9.27 -15.09
CA LEU A 284 3.26 9.49 -13.78
C LEU A 284 2.98 8.13 -13.14
N ASP A 285 3.56 7.94 -11.96
CA ASP A 285 3.34 6.80 -11.09
C ASP A 285 2.79 7.34 -9.77
N GLY A 286 1.54 7.01 -9.49
CA GLY A 286 0.83 7.57 -8.35
C GLY A 286 -0.47 6.85 -8.06
N GLY A 287 -0.83 6.90 -6.80
CA GLY A 287 -2.07 6.37 -6.30
C GLY A 287 -2.60 7.17 -5.10
N CYS A 288 -3.84 6.92 -4.76
CA CYS A 288 -4.43 7.51 -3.57
C CYS A 288 -4.67 6.48 -2.47
N GLU A 289 -4.80 6.99 -1.25
CA GLU A 289 -5.28 6.25 -0.10
C GLU A 289 -6.74 6.61 0.17
N TYR A 290 -7.58 5.59 0.20
CA TYR A 290 -8.99 5.70 0.55
C TYR A 290 -9.30 4.78 1.73
N PHE A 291 -9.62 5.37 2.89
CA PHE A 291 -9.82 4.64 4.15
C PHE A 291 -8.70 3.62 4.46
N CYS A 292 -7.44 4.06 4.30
CA CYS A 292 -6.23 3.28 4.57
C CYS A 292 -6.02 2.07 3.64
N TYR A 293 -6.70 2.03 2.49
CA TYR A 293 -6.42 1.12 1.38
C TYR A 293 -5.94 1.92 0.18
N VAL A 294 -4.92 1.41 -0.49
CA VAL A 294 -4.21 2.17 -1.51
C VAL A 294 -4.47 1.64 -2.92
N SER A 295 -4.23 2.51 -3.90
CA SER A 295 -4.04 2.16 -5.31
C SER A 295 -2.62 2.52 -5.73
N ASP A 296 -2.14 1.87 -6.81
CA ASP A 296 -0.82 2.07 -7.39
C ASP A 296 -0.92 1.94 -8.91
N ILE A 297 -0.85 3.06 -9.61
CA ILE A 297 -1.08 3.09 -11.04
C ILE A 297 0.02 3.89 -11.72
N THR A 298 0.65 3.32 -12.72
CA THR A 298 1.55 4.08 -13.62
C THR A 298 0.97 4.18 -15.00
N ARG A 299 1.05 5.38 -15.57
CA ARG A 299 0.79 5.68 -16.99
C ARG A 299 1.86 6.58 -17.56
N THR A 300 2.11 6.43 -18.85
CA THR A 300 3.04 7.27 -19.62
C THR A 300 2.31 7.85 -20.81
N TRP A 301 2.43 9.16 -21.02
CA TRP A 301 1.76 9.83 -22.16
C TRP A 301 2.56 11.02 -22.68
N PRO A 302 2.41 11.40 -23.97
CA PRO A 302 3.04 12.60 -24.50
C PRO A 302 2.31 13.86 -24.01
N VAL A 303 3.07 14.87 -23.53
CA VAL A 303 2.49 16.11 -22.97
C VAL A 303 1.82 17.00 -24.02
N ASN A 304 1.99 16.74 -25.30
CA ASN A 304 1.25 17.39 -26.39
C ASN A 304 0.01 16.59 -26.83
N GLY A 305 -0.30 15.49 -26.14
CA GLY A 305 -1.49 14.68 -26.39
C GLY A 305 -1.41 13.75 -27.59
N LYS A 306 -0.25 13.64 -28.26
CA LYS A 306 -0.06 12.77 -29.43
C LYS A 306 1.25 12.02 -29.38
N PHE A 307 1.20 10.69 -29.48
CA PHE A 307 2.37 9.86 -29.55
C PHE A 307 3.10 10.08 -30.89
N SER A 308 4.41 10.30 -30.84
CA SER A 308 5.26 10.17 -32.03
C SER A 308 5.37 8.69 -32.43
N PRO A 309 5.78 8.37 -33.68
CA PRO A 309 5.93 6.98 -34.10
C PRO A 309 6.83 6.15 -33.16
N ALA A 310 7.97 6.70 -32.73
CA ALA A 310 8.90 6.00 -31.81
C ALA A 310 8.30 5.80 -30.40
N GLN A 311 7.60 6.80 -29.90
CA GLN A 311 6.89 6.69 -28.61
C GLN A 311 5.79 5.63 -28.68
N ALA A 312 5.01 5.62 -29.77
CA ALA A 312 3.96 4.63 -29.97
C ALA A 312 4.52 3.20 -30.07
N GLU A 313 5.60 2.99 -30.85
CA GLU A 313 6.26 1.69 -30.96
C GLU A 313 6.72 1.16 -29.59
N LEU A 314 7.39 1.99 -28.78
CA LEU A 314 7.88 1.60 -27.46
C LEU A 314 6.72 1.34 -26.49
N TYR A 315 5.72 2.22 -26.49
CA TYR A 315 4.54 2.13 -25.62
C TYR A 315 3.74 0.85 -25.90
N GLU A 316 3.43 0.56 -27.17
CA GLU A 316 2.72 -0.67 -27.55
C GLU A 316 3.52 -1.91 -27.20
N GLY A 317 4.86 -1.89 -27.33
CA GLY A 317 5.72 -2.99 -26.88
C GLY A 317 5.56 -3.28 -25.38
N VAL A 318 5.55 -2.25 -24.52
CA VAL A 318 5.33 -2.40 -23.08
C VAL A 318 3.89 -2.83 -22.78
N LEU A 319 2.90 -2.27 -23.50
CA LEU A 319 1.49 -2.62 -23.32
C LEU A 319 1.20 -4.10 -23.65
N GLU A 320 1.82 -4.64 -24.70
CA GLU A 320 1.68 -6.07 -25.02
C GLU A 320 2.30 -6.97 -23.95
N VAL A 321 3.43 -6.56 -23.37
CA VAL A 321 4.02 -7.28 -22.23
C VAL A 321 3.09 -7.25 -21.03
N GLN A 322 2.51 -6.09 -20.72
CA GLN A 322 1.61 -5.91 -19.60
C GLN A 322 0.35 -6.79 -19.75
N LYS A 323 -0.26 -6.83 -20.93
CA LYS A 323 -1.39 -7.71 -21.24
C LYS A 323 -1.01 -9.19 -21.05
N GLY A 324 0.18 -9.58 -21.54
CA GLY A 324 0.70 -10.94 -21.36
C GLY A 324 0.88 -11.33 -19.88
N CYS A 325 1.36 -10.40 -19.05
CA CYS A 325 1.49 -10.62 -17.60
C CYS A 325 0.13 -10.69 -16.89
N LEU A 326 -0.81 -9.81 -17.24
CA LEU A 326 -2.17 -9.83 -16.69
C LEU A 326 -2.89 -11.15 -16.96
N SER A 327 -2.69 -11.75 -18.14
CA SER A 327 -3.32 -13.03 -18.50
C SER A 327 -2.84 -14.22 -17.65
N LEU A 328 -1.73 -14.06 -16.93
CA LEU A 328 -1.19 -15.09 -16.01
C LEU A 328 -1.67 -14.90 -14.56
N CYS A 329 -2.32 -13.80 -14.23
CA CYS A 329 -2.76 -13.51 -12.87
C CYS A 329 -3.94 -14.41 -12.47
N SER A 330 -3.63 -15.60 -11.99
CA SER A 330 -4.60 -16.61 -11.59
C SER A 330 -4.13 -17.39 -10.34
N PRO A 331 -5.04 -18.05 -9.61
CA PRO A 331 -4.67 -18.87 -8.47
C PRO A 331 -3.61 -19.93 -8.83
N GLY A 332 -2.65 -20.10 -7.93
CA GLY A 332 -1.57 -21.09 -8.09
C GLY A 332 -0.33 -20.61 -8.85
N VAL A 333 -0.42 -19.50 -9.58
CA VAL A 333 0.74 -18.83 -10.22
C VAL A 333 1.48 -18.00 -9.18
N SER A 334 2.79 -17.79 -9.33
CA SER A 334 3.57 -16.93 -8.42
C SER A 334 4.03 -15.65 -9.13
N LEU A 335 4.29 -14.59 -8.36
CA LEU A 335 4.88 -13.34 -8.91
C LEU A 335 6.23 -13.62 -9.59
N ASP A 336 7.05 -14.53 -9.08
CA ASP A 336 8.33 -14.92 -9.71
C ASP A 336 8.12 -15.58 -11.06
N HIS A 337 7.05 -16.36 -11.24
CA HIS A 337 6.71 -16.95 -12.54
C HIS A 337 6.27 -15.86 -13.54
N ILE A 338 5.41 -14.93 -13.12
CA ILE A 338 4.98 -13.81 -13.95
C ILE A 338 6.19 -12.94 -14.33
N TYR A 339 7.10 -12.66 -13.38
CA TYR A 339 8.35 -11.93 -13.63
C TYR A 339 9.23 -12.61 -14.69
N SER A 340 9.42 -13.91 -14.58
CA SER A 340 10.21 -14.67 -15.56
C SER A 340 9.59 -14.57 -16.96
N THR A 341 8.27 -14.62 -17.05
CA THR A 341 7.53 -14.47 -18.30
C THR A 341 7.63 -13.02 -18.82
N MET A 342 7.50 -12.02 -17.95
CA MET A 342 7.70 -10.60 -18.30
C MET A 342 9.07 -10.39 -18.98
N LEU A 343 10.13 -10.92 -18.39
CA LEU A 343 11.48 -10.78 -18.97
C LEU A 343 11.59 -11.45 -20.34
N ALA A 344 10.98 -12.63 -20.55
CA ALA A 344 10.96 -13.30 -21.85
C ALA A 344 10.17 -12.47 -22.90
N LEU A 345 9.03 -11.91 -22.50
CA LEU A 345 8.23 -11.03 -23.35
C LEU A 345 8.98 -9.74 -23.70
N LEU A 346 9.59 -9.07 -22.71
CA LEU A 346 10.43 -7.89 -22.92
C LEU A 346 11.60 -8.19 -23.85
N GLY A 347 12.31 -9.31 -23.68
CA GLY A 347 13.39 -9.72 -24.58
C GLY A 347 12.93 -9.87 -26.04
N ARG A 348 11.70 -10.36 -26.24
CA ARG A 348 11.07 -10.45 -27.57
C ARG A 348 10.77 -9.06 -28.14
N GLN A 349 10.18 -8.17 -27.32
CA GLN A 349 9.90 -6.78 -27.75
C GLN A 349 11.17 -6.02 -28.08
N LEU A 350 12.25 -6.17 -27.31
CA LEU A 350 13.53 -5.53 -27.57
C LEU A 350 14.11 -5.93 -28.96
N ARG A 351 13.92 -7.19 -29.40
CA ARG A 351 14.28 -7.64 -30.75
C ARG A 351 13.38 -7.02 -31.81
N GLN A 352 12.08 -6.99 -31.60
CA GLN A 352 11.11 -6.43 -32.55
C GLN A 352 11.32 -4.92 -32.78
N LEU A 353 11.63 -4.18 -31.72
CA LEU A 353 11.97 -2.76 -31.75
C LEU A 353 13.37 -2.48 -32.34
N GLY A 354 14.18 -3.52 -32.54
CA GLY A 354 15.58 -3.37 -32.98
C GLY A 354 16.51 -2.75 -31.93
N ILE A 355 16.10 -2.75 -30.66
CA ILE A 355 16.96 -2.31 -29.55
C ILE A 355 18.08 -3.32 -29.32
N VAL A 356 17.79 -4.60 -29.51
CA VAL A 356 18.81 -5.64 -29.65
C VAL A 356 18.66 -6.32 -31.01
N LYS A 357 19.75 -6.89 -31.53
CA LYS A 357 19.73 -7.54 -32.85
C LYS A 357 18.72 -8.70 -32.87
N SER A 358 18.05 -8.91 -33.98
CA SER A 358 17.10 -10.01 -34.16
C SER A 358 17.75 -11.39 -33.97
N SER A 359 19.05 -11.51 -34.25
CA SER A 359 19.86 -12.71 -34.05
C SER A 359 20.37 -12.92 -32.62
N THR A 360 20.07 -12.02 -31.68
CA THR A 360 20.47 -12.13 -30.26
C THR A 360 19.88 -13.39 -29.66
N SER A 361 20.71 -14.16 -28.92
CA SER A 361 20.25 -15.36 -28.22
C SER A 361 19.16 -15.07 -27.18
N ASP A 362 18.37 -16.07 -26.80
CA ASP A 362 17.35 -15.88 -25.75
C ASP A 362 17.98 -15.49 -24.40
N ALA A 363 19.12 -16.07 -24.07
CA ALA A 363 19.85 -15.74 -22.86
C ALA A 363 20.33 -14.26 -22.84
N ASP A 364 20.86 -13.77 -23.97
CA ASP A 364 21.30 -12.37 -24.07
C ASP A 364 20.10 -11.41 -24.14
N ALA A 365 19.00 -11.82 -24.77
CA ALA A 365 17.76 -11.04 -24.76
C ALA A 365 17.15 -10.91 -23.36
N LEU A 366 17.19 -11.97 -22.53
CA LEU A 366 16.81 -11.92 -21.12
C LEU A 366 17.72 -11.01 -20.30
N LYS A 367 19.05 -11.03 -20.59
CA LYS A 367 20.00 -10.13 -19.97
C LYS A 367 19.70 -8.67 -20.33
N ALA A 368 19.41 -8.41 -21.60
CA ALA A 368 19.01 -7.08 -22.07
C ALA A 368 17.66 -6.65 -21.40
N ALA A 369 16.68 -7.54 -21.31
CA ALA A 369 15.42 -7.25 -20.64
C ALA A 369 15.64 -6.80 -19.18
N ARG A 370 16.53 -7.47 -18.42
CA ARG A 370 16.89 -7.03 -17.05
C ARG A 370 17.64 -5.71 -17.03
N ARG A 371 18.40 -5.36 -18.06
CA ARG A 371 19.08 -4.06 -18.16
C ARG A 371 18.08 -2.93 -18.36
N TYR A 372 17.10 -3.11 -19.25
CA TYR A 372 16.10 -2.10 -19.59
C TYR A 372 14.85 -2.12 -18.72
N CYS A 373 14.65 -3.17 -17.90
CA CYS A 373 13.65 -3.26 -16.85
C CYS A 373 14.30 -3.89 -15.60
N PRO A 374 14.93 -3.08 -14.74
CA PRO A 374 15.71 -3.60 -13.61
C PRO A 374 14.87 -3.96 -12.37
N HIS A 375 13.56 -3.73 -12.40
CA HIS A 375 12.66 -4.05 -11.29
C HIS A 375 11.83 -5.32 -11.54
N HIS A 376 11.14 -5.78 -10.53
CA HIS A 376 10.23 -6.93 -10.59
C HIS A 376 8.96 -6.58 -11.38
N VAL A 377 8.14 -7.58 -11.73
CA VAL A 377 6.87 -7.39 -12.43
C VAL A 377 5.80 -6.71 -11.56
N GLY A 378 5.99 -6.70 -10.24
CA GLY A 378 5.05 -6.14 -9.29
C GLY A 378 5.30 -6.59 -7.86
N HIS A 379 4.41 -6.21 -6.99
CA HIS A 379 4.44 -6.50 -5.56
C HIS A 379 3.01 -6.72 -5.02
N TYR A 380 2.92 -7.16 -3.75
CA TYR A 380 1.64 -7.19 -3.05
C TYR A 380 1.19 -5.77 -2.72
N LEU A 381 -0.11 -5.53 -2.81
CA LEU A 381 -0.76 -4.24 -2.59
C LEU A 381 -1.87 -4.38 -1.54
N GLY A 382 -2.16 -3.33 -0.77
CA GLY A 382 -3.23 -3.41 0.22
C GLY A 382 -3.40 -2.15 1.06
N MET A 383 -3.12 -2.26 2.36
CA MET A 383 -3.05 -1.10 3.27
C MET A 383 -1.73 -0.34 3.13
N ASP A 384 -0.67 -1.01 2.69
CA ASP A 384 0.59 -0.41 2.27
C ASP A 384 0.74 -0.57 0.75
N VAL A 385 1.45 0.37 0.10
CA VAL A 385 1.76 0.25 -1.33
C VAL A 385 2.65 -0.97 -1.59
N HIS A 386 3.73 -1.14 -0.84
CA HIS A 386 4.50 -2.38 -0.78
C HIS A 386 4.01 -3.23 0.39
N ASP A 387 2.86 -3.87 0.20
CA ASP A 387 2.15 -4.60 1.25
C ASP A 387 2.84 -5.94 1.57
N THR A 388 2.71 -6.37 2.81
CA THR A 388 3.08 -7.71 3.29
C THR A 388 4.47 -8.22 2.84
N PRO A 389 5.57 -7.48 3.09
CA PRO A 389 6.91 -7.81 2.59
C PRO A 389 7.51 -9.12 3.16
N GLU A 390 6.89 -9.73 4.18
CA GLU A 390 7.30 -11.03 4.70
C GLU A 390 6.79 -12.20 3.84
N LEU A 391 5.89 -11.94 2.87
CA LEU A 391 5.44 -12.96 1.93
C LEU A 391 6.42 -13.09 0.77
N SER A 392 6.81 -14.35 0.49
CA SER A 392 7.67 -14.63 -0.66
C SER A 392 6.94 -14.40 -1.98
N ARG A 393 7.62 -13.80 -2.95
CA ARG A 393 7.13 -13.69 -4.34
C ARG A 393 7.03 -15.04 -5.07
N SER A 394 7.69 -16.08 -4.54
CA SER A 394 7.57 -17.46 -5.05
C SER A 394 6.32 -18.18 -4.55
N GLN A 395 5.60 -17.59 -3.57
CA GLN A 395 4.36 -18.18 -3.05
C GLN A 395 3.27 -18.18 -4.13
N PRO A 396 2.51 -19.28 -4.27
CA PRO A 396 1.35 -19.32 -5.14
C PRO A 396 0.32 -18.26 -4.75
N LEU A 397 -0.13 -17.49 -5.73
CA LEU A 397 -1.21 -16.52 -5.57
C LEU A 397 -2.51 -17.24 -5.20
N GLN A 398 -3.29 -16.61 -4.33
CA GLN A 398 -4.57 -17.12 -3.85
C GLN A 398 -5.67 -16.08 -4.11
N PRO A 399 -6.93 -16.52 -4.25
CA PRO A 399 -8.07 -15.61 -4.32
C PRO A 399 -8.07 -14.64 -3.14
N GLY A 400 -8.34 -13.37 -3.41
CA GLY A 400 -8.27 -12.28 -2.43
C GLY A 400 -6.89 -11.63 -2.28
N MET A 401 -5.83 -12.16 -2.88
CA MET A 401 -4.56 -11.45 -2.95
C MET A 401 -4.64 -10.31 -3.96
N ALA A 402 -4.10 -9.15 -3.58
CA ALA A 402 -3.97 -7.98 -4.46
C ALA A 402 -2.49 -7.75 -4.77
N ILE A 403 -2.19 -7.48 -6.06
CA ILE A 403 -0.84 -7.28 -6.59
C ILE A 403 -0.83 -6.16 -7.62
N THR A 404 0.33 -5.59 -7.90
CA THR A 404 0.57 -4.75 -9.08
C THR A 404 1.14 -5.57 -10.24
N ILE A 405 0.91 -5.09 -11.47
CA ILE A 405 1.55 -5.60 -12.70
C ILE A 405 2.05 -4.40 -13.50
N GLU A 406 3.37 -4.19 -13.48
CA GLU A 406 4.02 -2.91 -13.82
C GLU A 406 5.23 -3.03 -14.77
N PRO A 407 5.20 -3.77 -15.88
CA PRO A 407 6.33 -3.82 -16.79
C PRO A 407 6.69 -2.43 -17.33
N GLY A 408 7.99 -2.21 -17.56
CA GLY A 408 8.51 -0.98 -18.15
C GLY A 408 9.72 -1.23 -19.05
N LEU A 409 10.08 -0.20 -19.83
CA LEU A 409 11.33 -0.10 -20.58
C LEU A 409 11.91 1.29 -20.38
N TYR A 410 13.17 1.35 -19.97
CA TYR A 410 13.87 2.58 -19.59
C TYR A 410 15.16 2.70 -20.41
N ILE A 411 15.18 3.64 -21.35
CA ILE A 411 16.26 3.82 -22.32
C ILE A 411 16.90 5.19 -22.08
N CYS A 412 18.06 5.21 -21.42
CA CYS A 412 18.78 6.45 -21.17
C CYS A 412 19.18 7.15 -22.47
N GLU A 413 19.23 8.47 -22.44
CA GLU A 413 19.58 9.29 -23.61
C GLU A 413 21.02 9.09 -24.10
N ASP A 414 21.92 8.68 -23.24
CA ASP A 414 23.32 8.41 -23.52
C ASP A 414 23.62 6.96 -23.95
N ASP A 415 22.59 6.09 -24.05
CA ASP A 415 22.78 4.72 -24.55
C ASP A 415 22.97 4.71 -26.07
N ASP A 416 24.22 4.76 -26.51
CA ASP A 416 24.61 4.79 -27.93
C ASP A 416 24.40 3.47 -28.68
N GLN A 417 24.10 2.38 -27.95
CA GLN A 417 23.83 1.06 -28.53
C GLN A 417 22.39 0.88 -29.00
N VAL A 418 21.50 1.80 -28.58
CA VAL A 418 20.10 1.80 -28.94
C VAL A 418 19.83 2.75 -30.11
N PRO A 419 18.88 2.43 -31.03
CA PRO A 419 18.48 3.37 -32.07
C PRO A 419 18.13 4.75 -31.49
N GLU A 420 18.66 5.82 -32.07
CA GLU A 420 18.54 7.19 -31.59
C GLU A 420 17.10 7.61 -31.25
N ARG A 421 16.14 7.13 -32.07
CA ARG A 421 14.71 7.43 -31.90
C ARG A 421 14.10 6.98 -30.57
N PHE A 422 14.74 6.05 -29.83
CA PHE A 422 14.29 5.56 -28.54
C PHE A 422 15.07 6.13 -27.35
N ARG A 423 16.19 6.82 -27.58
CA ARG A 423 17.03 7.37 -26.51
C ARG A 423 16.27 8.43 -25.72
N GLY A 424 16.38 8.38 -24.41
CA GLY A 424 15.67 9.26 -23.50
C GLY A 424 14.19 8.91 -23.26
N LEU A 425 13.71 7.79 -23.82
CA LEU A 425 12.33 7.33 -23.58
C LEU A 425 12.28 6.34 -22.43
N GLY A 426 11.37 6.60 -21.47
CA GLY A 426 11.00 5.67 -20.41
C GLY A 426 9.49 5.45 -20.41
N VAL A 427 9.06 4.20 -20.34
CA VAL A 427 7.65 3.80 -20.32
C VAL A 427 7.42 2.77 -19.22
N ARG A 428 6.44 2.98 -18.35
CA ARG A 428 5.85 2.00 -17.45
C ARG A 428 4.34 2.03 -17.59
N ILE A 429 3.72 0.86 -17.56
CA ILE A 429 2.27 0.69 -17.57
C ILE A 429 1.91 -0.29 -16.46
N GLU A 430 1.15 0.18 -15.48
CA GLU A 430 0.87 -0.53 -14.25
C GLU A 430 -0.61 -0.57 -13.94
N ASP A 431 -1.07 -1.73 -13.51
CA ASP A 431 -2.43 -1.94 -13.02
C ASP A 431 -2.44 -2.66 -11.66
N ASP A 432 -3.42 -2.28 -10.83
CA ASP A 432 -3.81 -2.98 -9.60
C ASP A 432 -4.72 -4.16 -9.92
N VAL A 433 -4.40 -5.32 -9.39
CA VAL A 433 -5.04 -6.59 -9.73
C VAL A 433 -5.41 -7.36 -8.47
N VAL A 434 -6.66 -7.82 -8.37
CA VAL A 434 -7.07 -8.80 -7.33
C VAL A 434 -7.26 -10.17 -7.97
N ILE A 435 -6.61 -11.17 -7.40
CA ILE A 435 -6.76 -12.56 -7.80
C ILE A 435 -8.15 -13.04 -7.39
N GLN A 436 -8.89 -13.62 -8.33
CA GLN A 436 -10.22 -14.19 -8.12
C GLN A 436 -10.19 -15.72 -8.23
N ASP A 437 -11.25 -16.39 -7.81
CA ASP A 437 -11.42 -17.85 -8.02
C ASP A 437 -11.53 -18.21 -9.51
N GLU A 438 -11.91 -17.24 -10.34
CA GLU A 438 -12.05 -17.38 -11.78
C GLU A 438 -10.70 -17.17 -12.51
N ILE A 439 -10.66 -17.56 -13.79
CA ILE A 439 -9.46 -17.45 -14.64
C ILE A 439 -9.05 -16.00 -14.86
N ASN A 440 -10.01 -15.06 -14.85
CA ASN A 440 -9.74 -13.64 -15.08
C ASN A 440 -9.62 -12.88 -13.77
N PRO A 441 -8.51 -12.16 -13.54
CA PRO A 441 -8.37 -11.33 -12.37
C PRO A 441 -9.30 -10.10 -12.42
N LEU A 442 -9.62 -9.53 -11.26
CA LEU A 442 -10.27 -8.23 -11.16
C LEU A 442 -9.23 -7.12 -11.28
N ILE A 443 -9.31 -6.31 -12.33
CA ILE A 443 -8.43 -5.15 -12.51
C ILE A 443 -9.09 -3.94 -11.87
N LEU A 444 -8.54 -3.47 -10.75
CA LEU A 444 -9.08 -2.35 -9.98
C LEU A 444 -8.89 -1.00 -10.68
N SER A 445 -7.86 -0.91 -11.52
CA SER A 445 -7.44 0.27 -12.30
C SER A 445 -8.02 0.32 -13.71
N SER A 446 -8.99 -0.55 -14.05
CA SER A 446 -9.55 -0.71 -15.41
C SER A 446 -10.06 0.57 -16.06
N ASP A 447 -10.51 1.54 -15.25
CA ASP A 447 -11.03 2.82 -15.71
C ASP A 447 -9.94 3.82 -16.16
N THR A 448 -8.66 3.51 -15.89
CA THR A 448 -7.54 4.39 -16.25
C THR A 448 -7.18 4.21 -17.73
N PRO A 449 -7.14 5.27 -18.56
CA PRO A 449 -6.78 5.20 -19.96
C PRO A 449 -5.47 4.43 -20.17
N LYS A 450 -5.46 3.44 -21.08
CA LYS A 450 -4.32 2.55 -21.25
C LYS A 450 -3.93 2.33 -22.71
N THR A 451 -4.87 2.18 -23.64
CA THR A 451 -4.51 2.12 -25.06
C THR A 451 -4.08 3.49 -25.57
N ILE A 452 -3.24 3.54 -26.61
CA ILE A 452 -2.84 4.82 -27.24
C ILE A 452 -4.07 5.69 -27.55
N ALA A 453 -5.11 5.08 -28.14
CA ALA A 453 -6.33 5.80 -28.48
C ALA A 453 -7.06 6.38 -27.25
N ASP A 454 -7.10 5.64 -26.13
CA ASP A 454 -7.75 6.11 -24.90
C ASP A 454 -6.94 7.21 -24.22
N VAL A 455 -5.60 7.08 -24.21
CA VAL A 455 -4.67 8.08 -23.68
C VAL A 455 -4.77 9.38 -24.46
N GLU A 456 -4.67 9.32 -25.80
CA GLU A 456 -4.81 10.51 -26.65
C GLU A 456 -6.19 11.17 -26.53
N ARG A 457 -7.25 10.36 -26.35
CA ARG A 457 -8.60 10.88 -26.09
C ARG A 457 -8.68 11.58 -24.73
N ALA A 458 -8.05 11.02 -23.69
CA ALA A 458 -8.01 11.63 -22.36
C ALA A 458 -7.23 12.96 -22.38
N CYS A 459 -6.11 13.02 -23.09
CA CYS A 459 -5.36 14.26 -23.28
C CYS A 459 -6.15 15.34 -24.04
N ALA A 460 -7.07 14.96 -24.93
CA ALA A 460 -7.91 15.89 -25.69
C ALA A 460 -9.12 16.43 -24.87
N GLN A 461 -9.41 15.89 -23.70
CA GLN A 461 -10.49 16.31 -22.82
C GLN A 461 -9.95 17.30 -21.77
N SER A 462 -9.97 18.60 -22.07
CA SER A 462 -9.64 19.67 -21.11
C SER A 462 -10.79 19.98 -20.15
#